data_95f7696935ed368a611c770d52f170a5
#
_entry.id   95f7696935ed368a611c770d52f170a5
#
_cell.length_a   1.000
_cell.length_b   1.000
_cell.length_c   1.000
_cell.angle_alpha   90.00
_cell.angle_beta   90.00
_cell.angle_gamma   90.00
#
_symmetry.space_group_name_H-M   'P 1'
#
loop_
_entity.id
_entity.type
_entity.pdbx_description
1 polymer ?
#
loop_
_entity_poly.entity_id
_entity_poly.type
_entity_poly.pdbx_seq_one_letter_code
_entity_poly.pdbx_strand_id
1 'polypeptide(L)'
;TAQEIIQYGIPIARVELLNKDQMDISIKYSKLENLDVLPTLFYEFHGSEISNKESISVVEEISKNNNGSEFKWATNTEERNKIWKARHNVYYSVKAQGDNVRVYATDVCVPISNIVECIKFAENELQGTGLKAPMVGHVGDGNFHVSIVYDPNKENEYKYIREFSNKLIN
;
A
#
# COMPACT_ATOMS: atom_id res chain seq x y z
N THR A 1 7.11 6.00 -9.67
CA THR A 1 8.31 5.64 -8.87
C THR A 1 8.58 4.13 -8.90
N ALA A 2 7.73 3.24 -8.35
CA ALA A 2 8.03 1.80 -8.27
C ALA A 2 8.33 1.15 -9.64
N GLN A 3 7.51 1.42 -10.66
CA GLN A 3 7.74 0.95 -12.04
C GLN A 3 9.12 1.37 -12.58
N GLU A 4 9.48 2.63 -12.37
CA GLU A 4 10.73 3.22 -12.85
C GLU A 4 11.95 2.59 -12.17
N ILE A 5 11.88 2.37 -10.85
CA ILE A 5 12.91 1.70 -10.08
C ILE A 5 13.18 0.29 -10.61
N ILE A 6 12.10 -0.44 -10.92
CA ILE A 6 12.19 -1.79 -11.48
C ILE A 6 12.77 -1.77 -12.90
N GLN A 7 12.35 -0.80 -13.73
CA GLN A 7 12.89 -0.61 -15.09
C GLN A 7 14.39 -0.31 -15.10
N TYR A 8 14.87 0.45 -14.12
CA TYR A 8 16.32 0.71 -13.96
C TYR A 8 17.10 -0.47 -13.39
N GLY A 9 16.42 -1.55 -13.00
CA GLY A 9 17.07 -2.74 -12.46
C GLY A 9 17.73 -2.52 -11.10
N ILE A 10 17.20 -1.58 -10.30
CA ILE A 10 17.72 -1.33 -8.96
C ILE A 10 17.44 -2.58 -8.09
N PRO A 11 18.47 -3.12 -7.40
CA PRO A 11 18.31 -4.33 -6.60
C PRO A 11 17.53 -4.03 -5.32
N ILE A 12 16.20 -4.16 -5.40
CA ILE A 12 15.28 -4.01 -4.28
C ILE A 12 14.73 -5.38 -3.91
N ALA A 13 14.75 -5.71 -2.62
CA ALA A 13 14.22 -6.96 -2.12
C ALA A 13 12.70 -6.97 -2.09
N ARG A 14 12.06 -5.84 -1.79
CA ARG A 14 10.61 -5.65 -1.90
C ARG A 14 10.19 -4.19 -1.96
N VAL A 15 9.05 -3.96 -2.60
CA VAL A 15 8.37 -2.66 -2.65
C VAL A 15 6.90 -2.86 -2.27
N GLU A 16 6.48 -2.16 -1.22
CA GLU A 16 5.12 -2.24 -0.68
C GLU A 16 4.45 -0.87 -0.76
N LEU A 17 3.23 -0.83 -1.25
CA LEU A 17 2.39 0.37 -1.28
C LEU A 17 1.35 0.30 -0.17
N LEU A 18 1.19 1.39 0.57
CA LEU A 18 0.00 1.67 1.36
C LEU A 18 -0.63 2.96 0.83
N ASN A 19 -1.92 2.93 0.45
CA ASN A 19 -2.60 4.16 0.08
C ASN A 19 -2.88 5.04 1.31
N LYS A 20 -3.38 6.24 1.09
CA LYS A 20 -3.64 7.22 2.15
C LYS A 20 -4.51 6.66 3.27
N ASP A 21 -5.59 5.96 2.93
CA ASP A 21 -6.53 5.40 3.90
C ASP A 21 -5.87 4.30 4.74
N GLN A 22 -5.07 3.45 4.10
CA GLN A 22 -4.33 2.42 4.81
C GLN A 22 -3.25 3.01 5.71
N MET A 23 -2.58 4.08 5.29
CA MET A 23 -1.61 4.79 6.13
C MET A 23 -2.27 5.37 7.38
N ASP A 24 -3.40 6.06 7.24
CA ASP A 24 -4.15 6.62 8.38
C ASP A 24 -4.50 5.54 9.42
N ILE A 25 -5.05 4.43 8.95
CA ILE A 25 -5.43 3.30 9.81
C ILE A 25 -4.19 2.65 10.46
N SER A 26 -3.13 2.44 9.69
CA SER A 26 -1.91 1.78 10.18
C SER A 26 -1.16 2.62 11.20
N ILE A 27 -1.07 3.94 10.98
CA ILE A 27 -0.46 4.88 11.93
C ILE A 27 -1.20 4.84 13.26
N LYS A 28 -2.52 4.93 13.25
CA LYS A 28 -3.35 4.89 14.45
C LYS A 28 -3.26 3.55 15.20
N TYR A 29 -3.36 2.45 14.47
CA TYR A 29 -3.36 1.10 15.04
C TYR A 29 -2.01 0.72 15.63
N SER A 30 -0.92 1.01 14.92
CA SER A 30 0.44 0.62 15.31
C SER A 30 1.17 1.71 16.11
N LYS A 31 0.50 2.85 16.38
CA LYS A 31 1.05 4.02 17.09
C LYS A 31 2.39 4.46 16.49
N LEU A 32 2.42 4.60 15.16
CA LEU A 32 3.61 5.07 14.46
C LEU A 32 3.73 6.58 14.63
N GLU A 33 4.94 7.02 14.92
CA GLU A 33 5.28 8.43 15.06
C GLU A 33 6.04 8.91 13.83
N ASN A 34 5.95 10.19 13.53
CA ASN A 34 6.71 10.85 12.47
C ASN A 34 6.45 10.32 11.04
N LEU A 35 5.24 9.81 10.78
CA LEU A 35 4.78 9.44 9.45
C LEU A 35 3.54 10.26 9.09
N ASP A 36 3.51 10.77 7.86
CA ASP A 36 2.38 11.52 7.33
C ASP A 36 1.29 10.59 6.79
N VAL A 37 0.05 11.07 6.80
CA VAL A 37 -1.10 10.38 6.19
C VAL A 37 -1.12 10.67 4.70
N LEU A 38 -0.19 10.05 3.99
CA LEU A 38 -0.01 10.13 2.54
C LEU A 38 0.17 8.73 1.94
N PRO A 39 -0.12 8.52 0.65
CA PRO A 39 0.25 7.29 -0.02
C PRO A 39 1.76 7.05 0.12
N THR A 40 2.15 5.89 0.64
CA THR A 40 3.54 5.64 1.04
C THR A 40 4.05 4.35 0.42
N LEU A 41 5.27 4.40 -0.11
CA LEU A 41 6.02 3.22 -0.56
C LEU A 41 7.05 2.84 0.51
N PHE A 42 7.04 1.57 0.91
CA PHE A 42 8.06 0.98 1.76
C PHE A 42 9.01 0.14 0.92
N TYR A 43 10.29 0.37 1.08
CA TYR A 43 11.32 -0.37 0.37
C TYR A 43 12.17 -1.19 1.33
N GLU A 44 12.61 -2.36 0.88
CA GLU A 44 13.62 -3.15 1.58
C GLU A 44 14.77 -3.44 0.63
N PHE A 45 15.99 -3.15 1.07
CA PHE A 45 17.22 -3.38 0.33
C PHE A 45 18.01 -4.50 1.01
N HIS A 46 18.56 -5.41 0.20
CA HIS A 46 19.47 -6.45 0.64
C HIS A 46 20.80 -6.30 -0.07
N GLY A 47 21.91 -6.37 0.67
CA GLY A 47 23.23 -6.24 0.09
C GLY A 47 24.26 -5.74 1.10
N SER A 48 25.44 -5.37 0.60
CA SER A 48 26.46 -4.70 1.40
C SER A 48 26.02 -3.29 1.76
N GLU A 49 26.63 -2.71 2.79
CA GLU A 49 26.33 -1.33 3.20
C GLU A 49 26.58 -0.33 2.06
N ILE A 50 27.63 -0.54 1.27
CA ILE A 50 27.96 0.32 0.12
C ILE A 50 26.89 0.22 -0.95
N SER A 51 26.53 -1.01 -1.36
CA SER A 51 25.51 -1.25 -2.39
C SER A 51 24.13 -0.71 -1.96
N ASN A 52 23.77 -0.86 -0.69
CA ASN A 52 22.50 -0.34 -0.17
C ASN A 52 22.49 1.20 -0.18
N LYS A 53 23.57 1.87 0.18
CA LYS A 53 23.67 3.35 0.12
C LYS A 53 23.52 3.88 -1.31
N GLU A 54 24.16 3.22 -2.28
CA GLU A 54 24.02 3.57 -3.69
C GLU A 54 22.58 3.40 -4.17
N SER A 55 21.96 2.25 -3.91
CA SER A 55 20.57 1.97 -4.29
C SER A 55 19.58 2.94 -3.63
N ILE A 56 19.75 3.25 -2.34
CA ILE A 56 18.93 4.22 -1.61
C ILE A 56 19.04 5.60 -2.25
N SER A 57 20.24 6.06 -2.60
CA SER A 57 20.43 7.38 -3.24
C SER A 57 19.70 7.49 -4.56
N VAL A 58 19.76 6.45 -5.40
CA VAL A 58 19.05 6.42 -6.70
C VAL A 58 17.53 6.38 -6.49
N VAL A 59 17.03 5.56 -5.57
CA VAL A 59 15.60 5.48 -5.27
C VAL A 59 15.06 6.80 -4.70
N GLU A 60 15.84 7.49 -3.88
CA GLU A 60 15.51 8.82 -3.37
C GLU A 60 15.37 9.83 -4.50
N GLU A 61 16.33 9.85 -5.45
CA GLU A 61 16.28 10.73 -6.61
C GLU A 61 15.07 10.44 -7.49
N ILE A 62 14.82 9.17 -7.82
CA ILE A 62 13.62 8.76 -8.59
C ILE A 62 12.34 9.18 -7.85
N SER A 63 12.30 9.02 -6.53
CA SER A 63 11.13 9.41 -5.73
C SER A 63 10.88 10.91 -5.79
N LYS A 64 11.93 11.74 -5.66
CA LYS A 64 11.85 13.20 -5.81
C LYS A 64 11.35 13.62 -7.19
N ASN A 65 11.87 12.99 -8.24
CA ASN A 65 11.46 13.27 -9.63
C ASN A 65 9.97 12.90 -9.89
N ASN A 66 9.41 12.01 -9.10
CA ASN A 66 7.99 11.63 -9.12
C ASN A 66 7.15 12.36 -8.05
N ASN A 67 7.56 13.52 -7.61
CA ASN A 67 6.89 14.32 -6.58
C ASN A 67 6.74 13.62 -5.22
N GLY A 68 7.63 12.69 -4.91
CA GLY A 68 7.74 12.11 -3.57
C GLY A 68 8.12 13.19 -2.56
N SER A 69 7.49 13.16 -1.39
CA SER A 69 7.80 14.08 -0.29
C SER A 69 9.10 13.69 0.43
N GLU A 70 9.05 13.42 1.70
CA GLU A 70 10.22 12.98 2.46
C GLU A 70 10.59 11.53 2.17
N PHE A 71 11.87 11.28 2.00
CA PHE A 71 12.44 9.95 1.99
C PHE A 71 13.10 9.68 3.35
N LYS A 72 12.62 8.68 4.07
CA LYS A 72 13.13 8.28 5.38
C LYS A 72 13.57 6.83 5.34
N TRP A 73 14.68 6.52 6.00
CA TRP A 73 15.12 5.13 6.13
C TRP A 73 15.39 4.76 7.59
N ALA A 74 15.15 3.50 7.91
CA ALA A 74 15.52 2.95 9.21
C ALA A 74 17.04 2.75 9.26
N THR A 75 17.67 3.33 10.28
CA THR A 75 19.12 3.24 10.49
C THR A 75 19.51 2.08 11.39
N ASN A 76 18.53 1.48 12.06
CA ASN A 76 18.73 0.38 12.98
C ASN A 76 17.60 -0.66 12.89
N THR A 77 17.86 -1.84 13.46
CA THR A 77 16.94 -2.97 13.42
C THR A 77 15.61 -2.69 14.13
N GLU A 78 15.61 -1.88 15.17
CA GLU A 78 14.39 -1.57 15.93
C GLU A 78 13.42 -0.73 15.09
N GLU A 79 13.90 0.34 14.44
CA GLU A 79 13.11 1.16 13.54
C GLU A 79 12.58 0.35 12.35
N ARG A 80 13.44 -0.47 11.75
CA ARG A 80 13.03 -1.38 10.68
C ARG A 80 11.90 -2.29 11.13
N ASN A 81 12.02 -2.92 12.29
CA ASN A 81 11.02 -3.82 12.82
C ASN A 81 9.70 -3.11 13.13
N LYS A 82 9.73 -1.86 13.61
CA LYS A 82 8.52 -1.04 13.82
C LYS A 82 7.77 -0.81 12.50
N ILE A 83 8.48 -0.41 11.44
CA ILE A 83 7.91 -0.17 10.12
C ILE A 83 7.28 -1.45 9.56
N TRP A 84 8.02 -2.55 9.57
CA TRP A 84 7.53 -3.83 9.05
C TRP A 84 6.41 -4.42 9.89
N LYS A 85 6.41 -4.23 11.20
CA LYS A 85 5.29 -4.63 12.07
C LYS A 85 4.01 -3.90 11.67
N ALA A 86 4.08 -2.62 11.38
CA ALA A 86 2.94 -1.86 10.89
C ALA A 86 2.41 -2.42 9.57
N ARG A 87 3.31 -2.74 8.62
CA ARG A 87 2.95 -3.38 7.35
C ARG A 87 2.32 -4.77 7.56
N HIS A 88 2.84 -5.59 8.45
CA HIS A 88 2.27 -6.89 8.78
C HIS A 88 0.90 -6.79 9.46
N ASN A 89 0.67 -5.73 10.23
CA ASN A 89 -0.60 -5.50 10.93
C ASN A 89 -1.69 -4.88 10.05
N VAL A 90 -1.45 -4.65 8.76
CA VAL A 90 -2.39 -4.01 7.84
C VAL A 90 -3.79 -4.61 7.93
N TYR A 91 -3.92 -5.93 7.79
CA TYR A 91 -5.21 -6.60 7.87
C TYR A 91 -5.91 -6.41 9.23
N TYR A 92 -5.16 -6.54 10.32
CA TYR A 92 -5.70 -6.36 11.67
C TYR A 92 -6.12 -4.91 11.93
N SER A 93 -5.39 -3.96 11.39
CA SER A 93 -5.71 -2.53 11.48
C SER A 93 -7.02 -2.19 10.77
N VAL A 94 -7.27 -2.82 9.63
CA VAL A 94 -8.55 -2.68 8.90
C VAL A 94 -9.70 -3.33 9.67
N LYS A 95 -9.48 -4.52 10.20
CA LYS A 95 -10.51 -5.25 10.97
C LYS A 95 -10.90 -4.52 12.26
N ALA A 96 -10.00 -3.76 12.84
CA ALA A 96 -10.23 -2.97 14.05
C ALA A 96 -11.05 -1.67 13.81
N GLN A 97 -11.54 -1.42 12.58
CA GLN A 97 -12.31 -0.22 12.26
C GLN A 97 -13.76 -0.23 12.81
N GLY A 98 -14.22 -1.33 13.39
CA GLY A 98 -15.52 -1.41 14.06
C GLY A 98 -15.86 -2.84 14.50
N ASP A 99 -16.71 -2.95 15.52
CA ASP A 99 -17.08 -4.25 16.12
C ASP A 99 -18.07 -5.06 15.24
N ASN A 100 -18.90 -4.36 14.45
CA ASN A 100 -19.94 -4.97 13.64
C ASN A 100 -19.68 -4.87 12.13
N VAL A 101 -18.44 -4.67 11.72
CA VAL A 101 -18.08 -4.57 10.31
C VAL A 101 -17.46 -5.87 9.79
N ARG A 102 -17.59 -6.08 8.50
CA ARG A 102 -16.85 -7.11 7.76
C ARG A 102 -15.88 -6.47 6.79
N VAL A 103 -14.88 -7.23 6.43
CA VAL A 103 -13.88 -6.82 5.44
C VAL A 103 -14.00 -7.75 4.24
N TYR A 104 -14.19 -7.16 3.07
CA TYR A 104 -14.06 -7.85 1.79
C TYR A 104 -12.71 -7.48 1.19
N ALA A 105 -11.83 -8.46 1.06
CA ALA A 105 -10.52 -8.25 0.48
C ALA A 105 -10.48 -8.79 -0.96
N THR A 106 -9.99 -7.96 -1.89
CA THR A 106 -9.65 -8.40 -3.24
C THR A 106 -8.21 -8.88 -3.29
N ASP A 107 -7.88 -9.66 -4.30
CA ASP A 107 -6.52 -10.07 -4.62
C ASP A 107 -6.33 -9.97 -6.14
N VAL A 108 -5.55 -8.99 -6.57
CA VAL A 108 -5.38 -8.67 -7.99
C VAL A 108 -3.90 -8.65 -8.33
N CYS A 109 -3.55 -9.33 -9.39
CA CYS A 109 -2.20 -9.31 -9.94
C CYS A 109 -2.26 -8.94 -11.43
N VAL A 110 -1.54 -7.89 -11.79
CA VAL A 110 -1.47 -7.36 -13.16
C VAL A 110 -0.01 -7.15 -13.57
N PRO A 111 0.30 -7.07 -14.86
CA PRO A 111 1.62 -6.61 -15.27
C PRO A 111 2.00 -5.30 -14.58
N ILE A 112 3.25 -5.17 -14.15
CA ILE A 112 3.74 -3.99 -13.41
C ILE A 112 3.48 -2.70 -14.17
N SER A 113 3.50 -2.73 -15.51
CA SER A 113 3.14 -1.58 -16.36
C SER A 113 1.72 -1.07 -16.14
N ASN A 114 0.79 -1.94 -15.73
CA ASN A 114 -0.64 -1.63 -15.63
C ASN A 114 -1.08 -1.34 -14.19
N ILE A 115 -0.21 -1.58 -13.19
CA ILE A 115 -0.59 -1.50 -11.77
C ILE A 115 -1.11 -0.13 -11.38
N VAL A 116 -0.53 0.95 -11.91
CA VAL A 116 -0.95 2.33 -11.60
C VAL A 116 -2.36 2.60 -12.12
N GLU A 117 -2.67 2.16 -13.34
CA GLU A 117 -4.01 2.35 -13.92
C GLU A 117 -5.04 1.53 -13.16
N CYS A 118 -4.71 0.30 -12.78
CA CYS A 118 -5.58 -0.58 -12.03
C CYS A 118 -5.89 -0.05 -10.61
N ILE A 119 -4.88 0.48 -9.91
CA ILE A 119 -5.07 1.13 -8.60
C ILE A 119 -5.94 2.39 -8.73
N LYS A 120 -5.68 3.25 -9.72
CA LYS A 120 -6.50 4.44 -9.98
C LYS A 120 -7.95 4.09 -10.34
N PHE A 121 -8.15 3.04 -11.12
CA PHE A 121 -9.48 2.52 -11.41
C PHE A 121 -10.20 2.13 -10.12
N ALA A 122 -9.54 1.36 -9.24
CA ALA A 122 -10.12 0.94 -7.97
C ALA A 122 -10.45 2.14 -7.05
N GLU A 123 -9.58 3.15 -6.98
CA GLU A 123 -9.82 4.37 -6.21
C GLU A 123 -11.02 5.16 -6.77
N ASN A 124 -11.11 5.33 -8.09
CA ASN A 124 -12.19 6.06 -8.74
C ASN A 124 -13.55 5.36 -8.57
N GLU A 125 -13.61 4.03 -8.73
CA GLU A 125 -14.85 3.27 -8.55
C GLU A 125 -15.37 3.35 -7.11
N LEU A 126 -14.49 3.43 -6.13
CA LEU A 126 -14.86 3.50 -4.71
C LEU A 126 -15.08 4.93 -4.21
N GLN A 127 -14.65 5.93 -4.98
CA GLN A 127 -14.83 7.34 -4.63
C GLN A 127 -16.32 7.70 -4.53
N GLY A 128 -16.69 8.40 -3.45
CA GLY A 128 -18.08 8.85 -3.24
C GLY A 128 -19.05 7.79 -2.74
N THR A 129 -18.63 6.53 -2.60
CA THR A 129 -19.49 5.45 -2.08
C THR A 129 -19.70 5.50 -0.56
N GLY A 130 -18.85 6.24 0.17
CA GLY A 130 -18.82 6.25 1.63
C GLY A 130 -18.18 5.00 2.25
N LEU A 131 -17.77 4.00 1.46
CA LEU A 131 -17.07 2.83 1.93
C LEU A 131 -15.60 3.15 2.22
N LYS A 132 -15.08 2.68 3.34
CA LYS A 132 -13.64 2.70 3.60
C LYS A 132 -12.98 1.59 2.81
N ALA A 133 -12.00 1.93 2.01
CA ALA A 133 -11.33 1.01 1.11
C ALA A 133 -9.80 1.16 1.15
N PRO A 134 -9.17 0.88 2.30
CA PRO A 134 -7.73 0.88 2.40
C PRO A 134 -7.10 -0.12 1.42
N MET A 135 -6.00 0.31 0.79
CA MET A 135 -5.27 -0.49 -0.19
C MET A 135 -3.85 -0.73 0.26
N VAL A 136 -3.38 -1.93 0.00
CA VAL A 136 -2.00 -2.35 0.21
C VAL A 136 -1.56 -3.21 -0.98
N GLY A 137 -0.30 -3.12 -1.39
CA GLY A 137 0.15 -3.89 -2.54
C GLY A 137 1.63 -4.23 -2.52
N HIS A 138 1.94 -5.43 -3.00
CA HIS A 138 3.27 -5.87 -3.41
C HIS A 138 3.54 -5.33 -4.82
N VAL A 139 3.66 -3.98 -4.91
CA VAL A 139 3.68 -3.31 -6.22
C VAL A 139 4.92 -3.63 -7.05
N GLY A 140 5.95 -4.19 -6.43
CA GLY A 140 7.11 -4.76 -7.12
C GLY A 140 6.78 -6.01 -7.93
N ASP A 141 5.72 -6.73 -7.56
CA ASP A 141 5.27 -7.96 -8.20
C ASP A 141 3.98 -7.76 -9.02
N GLY A 142 3.46 -6.53 -9.08
CA GLY A 142 2.20 -6.22 -9.78
C GLY A 142 0.95 -6.61 -9.00
N ASN A 143 1.07 -6.97 -7.72
CA ASN A 143 -0.03 -7.42 -6.87
C ASN A 143 -0.50 -6.31 -5.93
N PHE A 144 -1.82 -6.20 -5.75
CA PHE A 144 -2.41 -5.34 -4.72
C PHE A 144 -3.76 -5.86 -4.22
N HIS A 145 -4.13 -5.38 -3.04
CA HIS A 145 -5.36 -5.75 -2.34
C HIS A 145 -6.14 -4.49 -1.97
N VAL A 146 -7.44 -4.53 -2.18
CA VAL A 146 -8.39 -3.53 -1.65
C VAL A 146 -9.17 -4.18 -0.53
N SER A 147 -9.09 -3.63 0.67
CA SER A 147 -9.81 -4.14 1.85
C SER A 147 -11.02 -3.25 2.14
N ILE A 148 -12.18 -3.62 1.63
CA ILE A 148 -13.40 -2.82 1.76
C ILE A 148 -14.11 -3.17 3.05
N VAL A 149 -14.29 -2.17 3.91
CA VAL A 149 -15.00 -2.31 5.18
C VAL A 149 -16.48 -2.01 4.96
N TYR A 150 -17.36 -2.92 5.35
CA TYR A 150 -18.80 -2.79 5.15
C TYR A 150 -19.62 -3.31 6.32
N ASP A 151 -20.84 -2.81 6.43
CA ASP A 151 -21.85 -3.31 7.39
C ASP A 151 -22.58 -4.51 6.78
N PRO A 152 -22.49 -5.71 7.40
CA PRO A 152 -23.17 -6.92 6.89
C PRO A 152 -24.71 -6.81 6.89
N ASN A 153 -25.28 -5.86 7.62
CA ASN A 153 -26.72 -5.62 7.64
C ASN A 153 -27.20 -4.73 6.49
N LYS A 154 -26.28 -4.16 5.72
CA LYS A 154 -26.58 -3.34 4.55
C LYS A 154 -26.34 -4.12 3.26
N GLU A 155 -27.35 -4.80 2.79
CA GLU A 155 -27.29 -5.65 1.59
C GLU A 155 -26.78 -4.89 0.36
N ASN A 156 -27.14 -3.63 0.22
CA ASN A 156 -26.70 -2.79 -0.90
C ASN A 156 -25.17 -2.56 -0.91
N GLU A 157 -24.52 -2.45 0.26
CA GLU A 157 -23.07 -2.33 0.34
C GLU A 157 -22.39 -3.59 -0.20
N TYR A 158 -22.83 -4.75 0.23
CA TYR A 158 -22.28 -6.03 -0.23
C TYR A 158 -22.50 -6.26 -1.73
N LYS A 159 -23.69 -5.93 -2.25
CA LYS A 159 -23.98 -6.03 -3.68
C LYS A 159 -23.04 -5.15 -4.50
N TYR A 160 -22.86 -3.89 -4.09
CA TYR A 160 -21.94 -2.96 -4.74
C TYR A 160 -20.49 -3.48 -4.73
N ILE A 161 -20.03 -4.01 -3.60
CA ILE A 161 -18.68 -4.58 -3.46
C ILE A 161 -18.47 -5.75 -4.44
N ARG A 162 -19.47 -6.59 -4.60
CA ARG A 162 -19.42 -7.71 -5.57
C ARG A 162 -19.35 -7.21 -7.01
N GLU A 163 -20.10 -6.19 -7.37
CA GLU A 163 -20.06 -5.55 -8.69
C GLU A 163 -18.70 -4.90 -8.93
N PHE A 164 -18.18 -4.16 -7.96
CA PHE A 164 -16.83 -3.59 -8.00
C PHE A 164 -15.77 -4.69 -8.20
N SER A 165 -15.80 -5.74 -7.40
CA SER A 165 -14.85 -6.84 -7.50
C SER A 165 -14.87 -7.50 -8.88
N ASN A 166 -16.06 -7.68 -9.47
CA ASN A 166 -16.20 -8.24 -10.82
C ASN A 166 -15.61 -7.30 -11.89
N LYS A 167 -15.79 -5.98 -11.76
CA LYS A 167 -15.19 -5.00 -12.68
C LYS A 167 -13.66 -4.95 -12.56
N LEU A 168 -13.13 -5.14 -11.36
CA LEU A 168 -11.70 -5.11 -11.10
C LEU A 168 -10.95 -6.30 -11.71
N ILE A 169 -11.63 -7.44 -11.87
CA ILE A 169 -11.06 -8.70 -12.38
C ILE A 169 -11.16 -8.80 -13.91
N ASN A 170 -12.12 -8.12 -14.54
CA ASN A 170 -12.37 -8.14 -15.99
C ASN A 170 -11.79 -6.93 -16.71
#